data_0250d22aad583caa47ccf6bb779e34a3
#
_entry.id   0250d22aad583caa47ccf6bb779e34a3
#
_cell.length_a   1.000
_cell.length_b   1.000
_cell.length_c   1.000
_cell.angle_alpha   90.00
_cell.angle_beta   90.00
_cell.angle_gamma   90.00
#
_symmetry.space_group_name_H-M   'P 1'
#
loop_
_entity.id
_entity.type
_entity.pdbx_description
1 polymer ?
#
loop_
_entity_poly.entity_id
_entity_poly.type
_entity_poly.pdbx_seq_one_letter_code
_entity_poly.pdbx_strand_id
1 'polypeptide(L)'
;YEAYLNACLILLGMQTPSDPTIAPLDPGFDKLSGGGTLHLNSLDPDNPPITRFFEIHEREAGGFALWGGPHILTLVTEVATRALKAVRYQKFNTHCRLRPEALAGRIHQAVQIESDFPSIGNVFTQLESDIQATVDAVAASYSSGTKLLPMAFQEGSPMHPSYGAGHATVTGACVTILKAFFDTSAVLVRR
;
A
#
# COMPACT_ATOMS: atom_id res chain seq x y z
N TYR A 1 4.60 5.52 -4.03
CA TYR A 1 5.29 4.97 -2.85
C TYR A 1 6.02 6.03 -2.02
N GLU A 2 6.19 7.20 -2.55
CA GLU A 2 6.94 8.34 -1.97
C GLU A 2 6.51 8.67 -0.54
N ALA A 3 5.21 8.71 -0.27
CA ALA A 3 4.70 8.95 1.08
C ALA A 3 5.21 7.93 2.11
N TYR A 4 5.37 6.67 1.73
CA TYR A 4 5.85 5.60 2.62
C TYR A 4 7.36 5.61 2.78
N LEU A 5 8.09 6.03 1.75
CA LEU A 5 9.52 6.28 1.84
C LEU A 5 9.78 7.45 2.80
N ASN A 6 9.02 8.54 2.68
CA ASN A 6 9.11 9.68 3.58
C ASN A 6 8.76 9.30 5.03
N ALA A 7 7.72 8.48 5.22
CA ALA A 7 7.38 7.95 6.55
C ALA A 7 8.54 7.11 7.13
N CYS A 8 9.17 6.27 6.34
CA CYS A 8 10.34 5.50 6.75
C CYS A 8 11.50 6.42 7.16
N LEU A 9 11.81 7.44 6.37
CA LEU A 9 12.87 8.42 6.69
C LEU A 9 12.56 9.19 7.96
N ILE A 10 11.31 9.55 8.20
CA ILE A 10 10.88 10.23 9.43
C ILE A 10 11.07 9.29 10.63
N LEU A 11 10.63 8.03 10.54
CA LEU A 11 10.78 7.05 11.62
C LEU A 11 12.25 6.80 11.95
N LEU A 12 13.11 6.68 10.94
CA LEU A 12 14.55 6.58 11.12
C LEU A 12 15.14 7.84 11.76
N GLY A 13 14.77 9.02 11.27
CA GLY A 13 15.22 10.31 11.81
C GLY A 13 14.75 10.58 13.24
N MET A 14 13.59 10.06 13.62
CA MET A 14 13.07 10.09 14.98
C MET A 14 13.71 9.05 15.91
N GLN A 15 14.60 8.21 15.37
CA GLN A 15 15.18 7.11 16.10
C GLN A 15 14.14 6.18 16.73
N THR A 16 13.10 5.86 15.95
CA THR A 16 12.03 4.97 16.39
C THR A 16 12.61 3.57 16.67
N PRO A 17 12.27 2.96 17.82
CA PRO A 17 12.75 1.62 18.15
C PRO A 17 12.36 0.58 17.09
N SER A 18 13.18 -0.43 16.94
CA SER A 18 12.86 -1.62 16.16
C SER A 18 11.86 -2.53 16.87
N ASP A 19 11.23 -3.42 16.12
CA ASP A 19 10.40 -4.47 16.70
C ASP A 19 11.24 -5.38 17.59
N PRO A 20 10.95 -5.48 18.90
CA PRO A 20 11.74 -6.23 19.85
C PRO A 20 11.75 -7.73 19.60
N THR A 21 10.83 -8.25 18.78
CA THR A 21 10.79 -9.68 18.40
C THR A 21 11.87 -10.01 17.37
N ILE A 22 12.35 -9.02 16.64
CA ILE A 22 13.35 -9.17 15.58
C ILE A 22 14.73 -8.69 16.03
N ALA A 23 14.78 -7.71 16.93
CA ALA A 23 16.02 -7.14 17.46
C ALA A 23 17.07 -8.17 17.92
N PRO A 24 16.72 -9.32 18.53
CA PRO A 24 17.69 -10.34 18.91
C PRO A 24 18.43 -11.00 17.75
N LEU A 25 17.94 -10.87 16.52
CA LEU A 25 18.55 -11.48 15.34
C LEU A 25 19.73 -10.68 14.78
N ASP A 26 19.80 -9.39 15.10
CA ASP A 26 20.89 -8.51 14.70
C ASP A 26 21.26 -7.55 15.84
N PRO A 27 22.43 -7.74 16.48
CA PRO A 27 22.89 -6.89 17.59
C PRO A 27 23.07 -5.41 17.22
N GLY A 28 23.24 -5.10 15.94
CA GLY A 28 23.34 -3.72 15.45
C GLY A 28 22.01 -3.02 15.23
N PHE A 29 20.91 -3.73 15.36
CA PHE A 29 19.58 -3.26 15.00
C PHE A 29 19.05 -2.13 15.91
N ASP A 30 19.23 -2.28 17.21
CA ASP A 30 18.76 -1.31 18.20
C ASP A 30 19.35 0.09 18.00
N LYS A 31 20.53 0.19 17.45
CA LYS A 31 21.16 1.48 17.16
C LYS A 31 20.59 2.23 16.00
N LEU A 32 20.12 1.52 15.02
CA LEU A 32 19.51 2.12 13.83
C LEU A 32 18.16 2.68 14.12
N SER A 33 17.46 2.08 15.03
CA SER A 33 16.13 2.47 15.43
C SER A 33 16.07 3.42 16.63
N GLY A 34 17.21 3.90 17.12
CA GLY A 34 17.23 4.91 18.17
C GLY A 34 17.84 4.51 19.50
N GLY A 35 18.63 3.47 19.48
CA GLY A 35 19.47 3.15 20.61
C GLY A 35 18.71 2.66 21.82
N GLY A 36 17.88 1.68 21.63
CA GLY A 36 17.52 0.81 22.74
C GLY A 36 18.79 0.21 23.32
N THR A 37 18.89 0.14 24.60
CA THR A 37 19.90 -0.68 25.28
C THR A 37 19.70 -2.10 24.80
N LEU A 38 20.72 -2.71 24.21
CA LEU A 38 20.65 -4.10 23.83
C LEU A 38 20.12 -4.94 24.98
N HIS A 39 19.13 -5.75 24.69
CA HIS A 39 18.65 -6.76 25.62
C HIS A 39 19.76 -7.70 26.09
N LEU A 40 20.89 -7.76 25.36
CA LEU A 40 22.10 -8.48 25.80
C LEU A 40 22.71 -7.95 27.11
N ASN A 41 22.51 -6.67 27.41
CA ASN A 41 22.91 -6.12 28.72
C ASN A 41 22.04 -6.66 29.87
N SER A 42 20.83 -7.10 29.56
CA SER A 42 19.95 -7.74 30.54
C SER A 42 20.12 -9.23 30.63
N LEU A 43 20.82 -9.85 29.67
CA LEU A 43 21.06 -11.30 29.67
C LEU A 43 22.25 -11.74 30.53
N ASP A 44 23.20 -10.85 30.77
CA ASP A 44 24.34 -11.12 31.65
C ASP A 44 24.83 -9.86 32.33
N PRO A 45 24.09 -9.35 33.34
CA PRO A 45 24.49 -8.16 34.09
C PRO A 45 25.80 -8.32 34.87
N ASP A 46 26.24 -9.56 35.05
CA ASP A 46 27.43 -9.90 35.86
C ASP A 46 28.70 -10.11 35.02
N ASN A 47 28.62 -9.95 33.68
CA ASN A 47 29.76 -10.10 32.78
C ASN A 47 30.14 -8.80 32.05
N PRO A 48 30.77 -7.85 32.76
CA PRO A 48 31.10 -6.52 32.24
C PRO A 48 31.96 -6.50 30.97
N PRO A 49 32.84 -7.47 30.67
CA PRO A 49 33.66 -7.45 29.46
C PRO A 49 32.83 -7.67 28.18
N ILE A 50 31.84 -8.56 28.23
CA ILE A 50 30.96 -8.85 27.09
C ILE A 50 30.04 -7.66 26.83
N THR A 51 29.47 -7.10 27.87
CA THR A 51 28.61 -5.91 27.79
C THR A 51 29.34 -4.73 27.14
N ARG A 52 30.60 -4.46 27.55
CA ARG A 52 31.40 -3.39 26.95
C ARG A 52 31.72 -3.63 25.48
N PHE A 53 32.02 -4.86 25.11
CA PHE A 53 32.35 -5.21 23.75
C PHE A 53 31.15 -4.91 22.82
N PHE A 54 29.96 -5.33 23.22
CA PHE A 54 28.74 -5.08 22.44
C PHE A 54 28.38 -3.61 22.41
N GLU A 55 28.46 -2.89 23.52
CA GLU A 55 28.22 -1.44 23.56
C GLU A 55 29.16 -0.66 22.64
N ILE A 56 30.46 -1.01 22.62
CA ILE A 56 31.47 -0.37 21.76
C ILE A 56 31.19 -0.70 20.29
N HIS A 57 30.94 -1.97 20.00
CA HIS A 57 30.70 -2.43 18.65
C HIS A 57 29.41 -1.82 18.05
N GLU A 58 28.41 -1.70 18.86
CA GLU A 58 27.20 -1.03 18.52
C GLU A 58 27.37 0.45 18.22
N ARG A 59 28.19 1.15 18.96
CA ARG A 59 28.49 2.56 18.73
C ARG A 59 29.25 2.80 17.43
N GLU A 60 30.04 1.84 16.98
CA GLU A 60 30.92 1.99 15.82
C GLU A 60 30.37 1.38 14.54
N ALA A 61 29.60 0.32 14.63
CA ALA A 61 29.20 -0.50 13.49
C ALA A 61 27.69 -0.72 13.36
N GLY A 62 26.87 0.26 13.57
CA GLY A 62 25.41 0.11 13.42
C GLY A 62 25.00 -0.77 12.24
N GLY A 63 23.90 -1.51 12.32
CA GLY A 63 23.40 -2.36 11.26
C GLY A 63 23.24 -1.57 9.94
N PHE A 64 23.52 -2.20 8.82
CA PHE A 64 23.55 -1.53 7.54
C PHE A 64 22.75 -2.30 6.48
N ALA A 65 23.35 -3.33 5.89
CA ALA A 65 22.72 -4.13 4.84
C ALA A 65 21.83 -5.24 5.40
N LEU A 66 22.15 -5.72 6.59
CA LEU A 66 21.36 -6.68 7.34
C LEU A 66 20.62 -5.88 8.41
N TRP A 67 19.36 -5.63 8.24
CA TRP A 67 18.52 -5.00 9.26
C TRP A 67 18.94 -3.59 9.68
N GLY A 68 19.05 -2.69 8.76
CA GLY A 68 19.47 -1.31 8.98
C GLY A 68 18.73 -0.28 8.14
N GLY A 69 19.10 0.99 8.27
CA GLY A 69 18.54 2.08 7.48
C GLY A 69 18.51 1.79 5.98
N PRO A 70 19.64 1.45 5.34
CA PRO A 70 19.67 1.07 3.94
C PRO A 70 18.81 -0.15 3.61
N HIS A 71 18.72 -1.12 4.51
CA HIS A 71 17.88 -2.30 4.33
C HIS A 71 16.40 -1.96 4.29
N ILE A 72 15.88 -1.24 5.30
CA ILE A 72 14.46 -0.88 5.32
C ILE A 72 14.07 0.04 4.16
N LEU A 73 14.93 0.97 3.76
CA LEU A 73 14.69 1.83 2.61
C LEU A 73 14.56 1.01 1.31
N THR A 74 15.42 0.01 1.14
CA THR A 74 15.36 -0.92 0.01
C THR A 74 14.08 -1.75 0.05
N LEU A 75 13.72 -2.31 1.21
CA LEU A 75 12.51 -3.11 1.37
C LEU A 75 11.24 -2.33 1.05
N VAL A 76 11.12 -1.08 1.51
CA VAL A 76 9.95 -0.24 1.23
C VAL A 76 9.80 0.04 -0.26
N THR A 77 10.90 0.33 -0.96
CA THR A 77 10.87 0.58 -2.41
C THR A 77 10.59 -0.68 -3.21
N GLU A 78 11.19 -1.80 -2.82
CA GLU A 78 11.00 -3.08 -3.48
C GLU A 78 9.57 -3.60 -3.30
N VAL A 79 9.05 -3.60 -2.08
CA VAL A 79 7.69 -4.07 -1.82
C VAL A 79 6.63 -3.25 -2.55
N ALA A 80 6.82 -1.93 -2.66
CA ALA A 80 5.95 -1.07 -3.45
C ALA A 80 5.88 -1.51 -4.92
N THR A 81 7.04 -1.81 -5.51
CA THR A 81 7.15 -2.29 -6.89
C THR A 81 6.50 -3.66 -7.06
N ARG A 82 6.75 -4.61 -6.16
CA ARG A 82 6.15 -5.95 -6.18
C ARG A 82 4.65 -5.89 -6.04
N ALA A 83 4.14 -5.11 -5.09
CA ALA A 83 2.71 -4.90 -4.88
C ALA A 83 2.02 -4.32 -6.14
N LEU A 84 2.65 -3.33 -6.78
CA LEU A 84 2.13 -2.74 -7.99
C LEU A 84 2.08 -3.75 -9.16
N LYS A 85 3.13 -4.56 -9.33
CA LYS A 85 3.16 -5.63 -10.35
C LYS A 85 2.07 -6.66 -10.09
N ALA A 86 1.91 -7.11 -8.85
CA ALA A 86 0.90 -8.10 -8.47
C ALA A 86 -0.53 -7.60 -8.75
N VAL A 87 -0.87 -6.39 -8.32
CA VAL A 87 -2.21 -5.84 -8.56
C VAL A 87 -2.47 -5.55 -10.05
N ARG A 88 -1.46 -5.14 -10.81
CA ARG A 88 -1.59 -4.98 -12.26
C ARG A 88 -1.86 -6.30 -12.95
N TYR A 89 -1.18 -7.37 -12.55
CA TYR A 89 -1.48 -8.71 -13.07
C TYR A 89 -2.93 -9.09 -12.83
N GLN A 90 -3.43 -8.89 -11.62
CA GLN A 90 -4.84 -9.16 -11.29
C GLN A 90 -5.80 -8.32 -12.13
N LYS A 91 -5.50 -7.02 -12.32
CA LYS A 91 -6.33 -6.12 -13.13
C LYS A 91 -6.44 -6.54 -14.59
N PHE A 92 -5.30 -6.77 -15.23
CA PHE A 92 -5.23 -6.91 -16.68
C PHE A 92 -5.34 -8.35 -17.18
N ASN A 93 -5.07 -9.34 -16.32
CA ASN A 93 -5.06 -10.74 -16.73
C ASN A 93 -6.15 -11.59 -16.07
N THR A 94 -6.60 -11.23 -14.87
CA THR A 94 -7.56 -12.07 -14.13
C THR A 94 -8.96 -11.48 -14.14
N HIS A 95 -9.10 -10.23 -13.70
CA HIS A 95 -10.43 -9.66 -13.47
C HIS A 95 -10.95 -8.83 -14.63
N CYS A 96 -10.14 -8.05 -15.30
CA CYS A 96 -10.48 -7.19 -16.45
C CYS A 96 -11.79 -6.41 -16.26
N ARG A 97 -12.09 -5.96 -15.04
CA ARG A 97 -13.37 -5.30 -14.72
C ARG A 97 -13.44 -3.90 -15.29
N LEU A 98 -14.56 -3.60 -15.91
CA LEU A 98 -14.87 -2.25 -16.36
C LEU A 98 -14.92 -1.29 -15.15
N ARG A 99 -14.56 -0.06 -15.41
CA ARG A 99 -14.85 1.03 -14.47
C ARG A 99 -16.32 1.38 -14.50
N PRO A 100 -16.89 1.91 -13.40
CA PRO A 100 -18.30 2.30 -13.35
C PRO A 100 -18.69 3.24 -14.48
N GLU A 101 -17.86 4.23 -14.78
CA GLU A 101 -18.09 5.21 -15.86
C GLU A 101 -18.07 4.56 -17.25
N ALA A 102 -17.16 3.59 -17.47
CA ALA A 102 -17.12 2.84 -18.72
C ALA A 102 -18.33 1.91 -18.87
N LEU A 103 -18.83 1.33 -17.78
CA LEU A 103 -20.04 0.55 -17.77
C LEU A 103 -21.27 1.43 -18.07
N ALA A 104 -21.36 2.58 -17.40
CA ALA A 104 -22.42 3.56 -17.65
C ALA A 104 -22.45 4.02 -19.11
N GLY A 105 -21.28 4.27 -19.72
CA GLY A 105 -21.16 4.59 -21.13
C GLY A 105 -21.68 3.47 -22.05
N ARG A 106 -21.43 2.21 -21.72
CA ARG A 106 -21.95 1.07 -22.47
C ARG A 106 -23.46 0.91 -22.33
N ILE A 107 -24.00 1.12 -21.13
CA ILE A 107 -25.45 1.14 -20.89
C ILE A 107 -26.11 2.31 -21.67
N HIS A 108 -25.48 3.49 -21.68
CA HIS A 108 -25.98 4.63 -22.43
C HIS A 108 -26.06 4.38 -23.95
N GLN A 109 -25.11 3.61 -24.47
CA GLN A 109 -25.03 3.24 -25.90
C GLN A 109 -25.51 1.81 -26.18
N ALA A 110 -26.23 1.18 -25.25
CA ALA A 110 -26.57 -0.25 -25.31
C ALA A 110 -27.16 -0.67 -26.66
N VAL A 111 -28.19 0.04 -27.13
CA VAL A 111 -28.90 -0.27 -28.39
C VAL A 111 -27.94 -0.24 -29.58
N GLN A 112 -27.04 0.75 -29.65
CA GLN A 112 -26.10 0.87 -30.76
C GLN A 112 -25.02 -0.24 -30.68
N ILE A 113 -24.47 -0.49 -29.50
CA ILE A 113 -23.43 -1.50 -29.29
C ILE A 113 -23.97 -2.91 -29.61
N GLU A 114 -25.18 -3.22 -29.17
CA GLU A 114 -25.81 -4.52 -29.40
C GLU A 114 -26.21 -4.72 -30.88
N SER A 115 -26.53 -3.63 -31.57
CA SER A 115 -26.75 -3.64 -33.03
C SER A 115 -25.43 -3.89 -33.80
N ASP A 116 -24.35 -3.22 -33.40
CA ASP A 116 -23.06 -3.32 -34.09
C ASP A 116 -22.35 -4.64 -33.81
N PHE A 117 -22.62 -5.23 -32.64
CA PHE A 117 -22.02 -6.48 -32.16
C PHE A 117 -23.07 -7.52 -31.74
N PRO A 118 -23.83 -8.10 -32.68
CA PRO A 118 -24.92 -9.04 -32.37
C PRO A 118 -24.50 -10.28 -31.54
N SER A 119 -23.22 -10.61 -31.58
CA SER A 119 -22.67 -11.73 -30.81
C SER A 119 -22.72 -11.58 -29.30
N ILE A 120 -22.85 -10.34 -28.80
CA ILE A 120 -22.99 -10.07 -27.36
C ILE A 120 -24.43 -10.17 -26.87
N GLY A 121 -25.41 -10.29 -27.78
CA GLY A 121 -26.83 -10.30 -27.46
C GLY A 121 -27.29 -8.98 -26.85
N ASN A 122 -28.27 -9.05 -25.95
CA ASN A 122 -28.87 -7.89 -25.28
C ASN A 122 -28.32 -7.65 -23.85
N VAL A 123 -27.03 -7.91 -23.63
CA VAL A 123 -26.42 -7.89 -22.29
C VAL A 123 -26.55 -6.54 -21.60
N PHE A 124 -26.29 -5.45 -22.31
CA PHE A 124 -26.35 -4.10 -21.72
C PHE A 124 -27.76 -3.59 -21.55
N THR A 125 -28.66 -3.90 -22.47
CA THR A 125 -30.09 -3.60 -22.35
C THR A 125 -30.73 -4.37 -21.20
N GLN A 126 -30.37 -5.64 -21.02
CA GLN A 126 -30.84 -6.43 -19.87
C GLN A 126 -30.27 -5.90 -18.55
N LEU A 127 -28.99 -5.59 -18.50
CA LEU A 127 -28.37 -4.99 -17.30
C LEU A 127 -29.00 -3.65 -16.93
N GLU A 128 -29.30 -2.80 -17.92
CA GLU A 128 -30.04 -1.55 -17.69
C GLU A 128 -31.38 -1.82 -17.02
N SER A 129 -32.16 -2.78 -17.55
CA SER A 129 -33.43 -3.19 -16.97
C SER A 129 -33.30 -3.67 -15.52
N ASP A 130 -32.27 -4.46 -15.24
CA ASP A 130 -32.02 -5.02 -13.90
C ASP A 130 -31.70 -3.93 -12.86
N ILE A 131 -31.10 -2.80 -13.29
CA ILE A 131 -30.72 -1.68 -12.42
C ILE A 131 -31.50 -0.40 -12.72
N GLN A 132 -32.69 -0.50 -13.32
CA GLN A 132 -33.48 0.64 -13.82
C GLN A 132 -33.67 1.77 -12.79
N ALA A 133 -33.97 1.42 -11.54
CA ALA A 133 -34.14 2.40 -10.47
C ALA A 133 -32.85 3.23 -10.21
N THR A 134 -31.69 2.61 -10.36
CA THR A 134 -30.39 3.31 -10.24
C THR A 134 -30.13 4.21 -11.44
N VAL A 135 -30.43 3.72 -12.65
CA VAL A 135 -30.30 4.49 -13.89
C VAL A 135 -31.20 5.73 -13.86
N ASP A 136 -32.44 5.57 -13.40
CA ASP A 136 -33.39 6.67 -13.27
C ASP A 136 -32.95 7.70 -12.23
N ALA A 137 -32.44 7.27 -11.12
CA ALA A 137 -31.89 8.16 -10.08
C ALA A 137 -30.69 8.97 -10.58
N VAL A 138 -29.79 8.34 -11.34
CA VAL A 138 -28.65 9.03 -11.98
C VAL A 138 -29.17 10.03 -13.03
N ALA A 139 -30.05 9.63 -13.90
CA ALA A 139 -30.62 10.49 -14.95
C ALA A 139 -31.35 11.71 -14.37
N ALA A 140 -32.08 11.53 -13.26
CA ALA A 140 -32.78 12.61 -12.56
C ALA A 140 -31.81 13.58 -11.86
N SER A 141 -30.64 13.12 -11.45
CA SER A 141 -29.62 13.94 -10.78
C SER A 141 -28.92 14.91 -11.76
N TYR A 142 -28.98 14.65 -13.05
CA TYR A 142 -28.38 15.46 -14.12
C TYR A 142 -29.44 15.94 -15.09
N SER A 143 -29.53 17.25 -15.27
CA SER A 143 -30.54 17.92 -16.09
C SER A 143 -30.63 17.46 -17.56
N SER A 144 -29.65 16.67 -18.01
CA SER A 144 -29.56 16.17 -19.39
C SER A 144 -30.27 14.84 -19.65
N GLY A 145 -30.79 14.16 -18.62
CA GLY A 145 -31.36 12.81 -18.77
C GLY A 145 -30.37 11.76 -19.25
N THR A 146 -29.07 12.01 -19.08
CA THR A 146 -28.02 11.09 -19.48
C THR A 146 -27.88 9.93 -18.50
N LYS A 147 -27.53 8.74 -19.00
CA LYS A 147 -27.16 7.58 -18.18
C LYS A 147 -25.66 7.54 -17.84
N LEU A 148 -24.89 8.56 -18.27
CA LEU A 148 -23.47 8.64 -18.01
C LEU A 148 -23.21 9.02 -16.55
N LEU A 149 -22.21 8.39 -15.94
CA LEU A 149 -21.73 8.77 -14.63
C LEU A 149 -20.69 9.88 -14.75
N PRO A 150 -20.79 10.96 -13.96
CA PRO A 150 -19.75 11.97 -13.92
C PRO A 150 -18.50 11.42 -13.19
N MET A 151 -17.36 11.91 -13.58
CA MET A 151 -16.13 11.71 -12.84
C MET A 151 -16.04 12.72 -11.68
N ALA A 152 -15.57 12.29 -10.53
CA ALA A 152 -15.38 13.17 -9.37
C ALA A 152 -14.31 14.26 -9.65
N PHE A 153 -13.33 13.97 -10.51
CA PHE A 153 -12.27 14.86 -10.97
C PHE A 153 -11.71 14.34 -12.30
N GLN A 154 -10.93 15.14 -12.98
CA GLN A 154 -10.47 14.83 -14.34
C GLN A 154 -9.79 13.47 -14.49
N GLU A 155 -8.99 13.04 -13.52
CA GLU A 155 -8.30 11.75 -13.51
C GLU A 155 -9.07 10.63 -12.81
N GLY A 156 -10.31 10.87 -12.42
CA GLY A 156 -11.15 9.98 -11.61
C GLY A 156 -11.48 8.64 -12.25
N SER A 157 -11.42 8.56 -13.59
CA SER A 157 -11.67 7.33 -14.34
C SER A 157 -10.49 7.02 -15.27
N PRO A 158 -9.34 6.56 -14.76
CA PRO A 158 -8.21 6.22 -15.60
C PRO A 158 -8.50 5.02 -16.50
N MET A 159 -7.83 4.97 -17.66
CA MET A 159 -8.03 3.95 -18.70
C MET A 159 -7.40 2.60 -18.34
N HIS A 160 -7.73 2.06 -17.17
CA HIS A 160 -7.33 0.73 -16.74
C HIS A 160 -8.44 0.07 -15.91
N PRO A 161 -8.46 -1.29 -15.84
CA PRO A 161 -9.49 -2.01 -15.10
C PRO A 161 -9.65 -1.56 -13.65
N SER A 162 -10.85 -1.68 -13.10
CA SER A 162 -11.20 -1.11 -11.79
C SER A 162 -10.73 -1.93 -10.58
N TYR A 163 -10.54 -3.24 -10.72
CA TYR A 163 -10.22 -4.17 -9.63
C TYR A 163 -8.87 -4.86 -9.86
N GLY A 164 -7.94 -4.96 -8.86
CA GLY A 164 -7.90 -4.40 -7.52
C GLY A 164 -7.32 -2.98 -7.48
N ALA A 165 -7.41 -2.38 -6.31
CA ALA A 165 -6.97 -1.02 -6.07
C ALA A 165 -5.44 -0.93 -5.96
N GLY A 166 -4.79 -0.28 -6.94
CA GLY A 166 -3.33 -0.14 -6.98
C GLY A 166 -2.77 0.58 -5.76
N HIS A 167 -3.34 1.74 -5.44
CA HIS A 167 -2.92 2.52 -4.27
C HIS A 167 -3.09 1.73 -2.96
N ALA A 168 -4.24 1.09 -2.74
CA ALA A 168 -4.48 0.33 -1.52
C ALA A 168 -3.51 -0.86 -1.38
N THR A 169 -3.19 -1.55 -2.47
CA THR A 169 -2.25 -2.68 -2.46
C THR A 169 -0.83 -2.22 -2.13
N VAL A 170 -0.36 -1.13 -2.75
CA VAL A 170 0.96 -0.54 -2.47
C VAL A 170 1.02 -0.02 -1.03
N THR A 171 -0.04 0.69 -0.58
CA THR A 171 -0.16 1.17 0.80
C THR A 171 -0.05 0.03 1.80
N GLY A 172 -0.87 -1.00 1.63
CA GLY A 172 -0.88 -2.15 2.54
C GLY A 172 0.49 -2.82 2.61
N ALA A 173 1.15 -3.03 1.48
CA ALA A 173 2.48 -3.63 1.43
C ALA A 173 3.54 -2.78 2.15
N CYS A 174 3.61 -1.48 1.85
CA CYS A 174 4.57 -0.58 2.49
C CYS A 174 4.34 -0.46 4.00
N VAL A 175 3.08 -0.27 4.41
CA VAL A 175 2.74 -0.17 5.85
C VAL A 175 3.07 -1.48 6.58
N THR A 176 2.86 -2.63 5.95
CA THR A 176 3.19 -3.93 6.55
C THR A 176 4.70 -4.03 6.80
N ILE A 177 5.53 -3.64 5.84
CA ILE A 177 6.99 -3.65 6.02
C ILE A 177 7.43 -2.68 7.13
N LEU A 178 6.87 -1.46 7.15
CA LEU A 178 7.19 -0.50 8.21
C LEU A 178 6.80 -1.03 9.61
N LYS A 179 5.62 -1.65 9.73
CA LYS A 179 5.17 -2.26 10.99
C LYS A 179 5.98 -3.48 11.40
N ALA A 180 6.51 -4.24 10.45
CA ALA A 180 7.37 -5.38 10.73
C ALA A 180 8.78 -4.95 11.16
N PHE A 181 9.22 -3.76 10.76
CA PHE A 181 10.54 -3.25 11.07
C PHE A 181 10.59 -2.44 12.37
N PHE A 182 9.65 -1.52 12.56
CA PHE A 182 9.61 -0.61 13.70
C PHE A 182 8.67 -1.11 14.79
N ASP A 183 9.01 -0.81 16.04
CA ASP A 183 8.13 -1.08 17.18
C ASP A 183 6.86 -0.24 17.10
N THR A 184 5.73 -0.93 16.88
CA THR A 184 4.41 -0.29 16.77
C THR A 184 3.80 0.12 18.11
N SER A 185 4.40 -0.31 19.23
CA SER A 185 4.00 0.06 20.60
C SER A 185 4.73 1.31 21.11
N ALA A 186 5.75 1.76 20.38
CA ALA A 186 6.53 2.94 20.77
C ALA A 186 5.65 4.20 20.79
N VAL A 187 5.75 4.96 21.89
CA VAL A 187 4.98 6.20 22.09
C VAL A 187 5.88 7.40 21.82
N LEU A 188 5.38 8.33 20.99
CA LEU A 188 6.05 9.62 20.77
C LEU A 188 6.00 10.48 22.02
N VAL A 189 7.14 10.71 22.64
CA VAL A 189 7.28 11.64 23.74
C VAL A 189 7.92 12.93 23.23
N ARG A 190 7.22 14.04 23.40
CA ARG A 190 7.77 15.37 23.10
C ARG A 190 8.88 15.66 24.14
N ARG A 191 10.11 15.77 23.69
CA ARG A 191 11.20 16.29 24.50
C ARG A 191 11.23 17.80 24.48
#